data_02bb0fab02a3a76fd24358aafbca121b
#
_entry.id   02bb0fab02a3a76fd24358aafbca121b
#
_cell.length_a   1.000
_cell.length_b   1.000
_cell.length_c   1.000
_cell.angle_alpha   90.00
_cell.angle_beta   90.00
_cell.angle_gamma   90.00
#
_symmetry.space_group_name_H-M   'P 1'
#
loop_
_entity.id
_entity.type
_entity.pdbx_description
1 polymer ?
#
loop_
_entity_poly.entity_id
_entity_poly.type
_entity_poly.pdbx_seq_one_letter_code
_entity_poly.pdbx_strand_id
1 'polypeptide(L)'
;GNVGREGVRNLADFVEKGGFLFTTDWALKHVIEPAFPGTLRFNGNMTADEVVRVEIDSKDDPFLQSLIGEGDDPQWWLEGSSYPIEVLDEDRVEVLVRSKEVKDKYGESPIFASFDHGEGKVYHMISHFYLQRTETRTERHRRSSSEYVTGKLRMSEARREKYSTMGASESSLG
;
A
#
# COMPACT_ATOMS: atom_id res chain seq x y z
N GLY A 1 0.79 18.28 2.49
CA GLY A 1 0.50 19.34 1.53
C GLY A 1 -0.94 19.26 1.06
N ASN A 2 -1.63 20.37 1.19
CA ASN A 2 -3.02 20.47 0.75
C ASN A 2 -3.04 20.69 -0.77
N VAL A 3 -3.64 19.76 -1.50
CA VAL A 3 -3.89 19.96 -2.93
C VAL A 3 -5.03 20.97 -3.05
N GLY A 4 -4.75 22.15 -3.57
CA GLY A 4 -5.75 23.20 -3.75
C GLY A 4 -6.85 22.79 -4.74
N ARG A 5 -7.99 23.53 -4.75
CA ARG A 5 -9.15 23.25 -5.64
C ARG A 5 -8.76 23.14 -7.11
N GLU A 6 -7.84 23.95 -7.58
CA GLU A 6 -7.33 23.91 -8.96
C GLU A 6 -6.54 22.62 -9.23
N GLY A 7 -5.68 22.19 -8.30
CA GLY A 7 -4.94 20.94 -8.42
C GLY A 7 -5.86 19.71 -8.45
N VAL A 8 -6.91 19.69 -7.62
CA VAL A 8 -7.93 18.63 -7.62
C VAL A 8 -8.66 18.58 -8.97
N ARG A 9 -9.07 19.72 -9.50
CA ARG A 9 -9.74 19.81 -10.81
C ARG A 9 -8.82 19.36 -11.94
N ASN A 10 -7.56 19.76 -11.92
CA ASN A 10 -6.57 19.35 -12.92
C ASN A 10 -6.32 17.85 -12.90
N LEU A 11 -6.29 17.21 -11.72
CA LEU A 11 -6.18 15.76 -11.60
C LEU A 11 -7.40 15.03 -12.17
N ALA A 12 -8.60 15.52 -11.86
CA ALA A 12 -9.83 14.94 -12.42
C ALA A 12 -9.87 15.06 -13.96
N ASP A 13 -9.52 16.22 -14.50
CA ASP A 13 -9.44 16.45 -15.94
C ASP A 13 -8.37 15.58 -16.63
N PHE A 14 -7.23 15.39 -15.99
CA PHE A 14 -6.16 14.52 -16.47
C PHE A 14 -6.65 13.07 -16.61
N VAL A 15 -7.35 12.55 -15.62
CA VAL A 15 -7.90 11.19 -15.66
C VAL A 15 -9.01 11.09 -16.67
N GLU A 16 -9.93 12.06 -16.72
CA GLU A 16 -11.05 12.07 -17.67
C GLU A 16 -10.58 11.98 -19.14
N LYS A 17 -9.45 12.59 -19.46
CA LYS A 17 -8.82 12.57 -20.79
C LYS A 17 -7.99 11.30 -21.08
N GLY A 18 -7.97 10.33 -20.20
CA GLY A 18 -7.29 9.05 -20.39
C GLY A 18 -6.06 8.83 -19.52
N GLY A 19 -5.77 9.72 -18.55
CA GLY A 19 -4.66 9.56 -17.61
C GLY A 19 -4.91 8.47 -16.58
N PHE A 20 -3.82 7.84 -16.12
CA PHE A 20 -3.84 6.93 -14.98
C PHE A 20 -3.34 7.64 -13.72
N LEU A 21 -4.11 7.58 -12.65
CA LEU A 21 -3.75 8.17 -11.36
C LEU A 21 -3.55 7.07 -10.32
N PHE A 22 -2.36 7.03 -9.70
CA PHE A 22 -2.05 6.18 -8.57
C PHE A 22 -1.92 7.01 -7.31
N THR A 23 -2.66 6.65 -6.28
CA THR A 23 -2.63 7.33 -4.99
C THR A 23 -2.52 6.33 -3.85
N THR A 24 -2.01 6.81 -2.73
CA THR A 24 -1.86 6.02 -1.50
C THR A 24 -2.22 6.85 -0.28
N ASP A 25 -2.64 6.16 0.79
CA ASP A 25 -2.75 6.69 2.14
C ASP A 25 -3.62 7.96 2.25
N TRP A 26 -3.09 9.06 2.81
CA TRP A 26 -3.82 10.32 3.03
C TRP A 26 -4.45 10.94 1.77
N ALA A 27 -3.96 10.55 0.59
CA ALA A 27 -4.54 11.00 -0.67
C ALA A 27 -6.01 10.56 -0.83
N LEU A 28 -6.46 9.54 -0.10
CA LEU A 28 -7.88 9.17 -0.07
C LEU A 28 -8.76 10.36 0.29
N LYS A 29 -8.48 11.02 1.40
CA LYS A 29 -9.25 12.16 1.88
C LYS A 29 -8.95 13.46 1.15
N HIS A 30 -7.69 13.69 0.81
CA HIS A 30 -7.23 14.98 0.30
C HIS A 30 -7.22 15.11 -1.23
N VAL A 31 -7.32 13.98 -1.94
CA VAL A 31 -7.32 13.93 -3.41
C VAL A 31 -8.56 13.20 -3.93
N ILE A 32 -8.77 11.94 -3.52
CA ILE A 32 -9.83 11.10 -4.09
C ILE A 32 -11.22 11.64 -3.75
N GLU A 33 -11.50 11.93 -2.49
CA GLU A 33 -12.82 12.44 -2.09
C GLU A 33 -13.21 13.74 -2.83
N PRO A 34 -12.33 14.76 -2.92
CA PRO A 34 -12.68 15.98 -3.62
C PRO A 34 -12.64 15.89 -5.15
N ALA A 35 -11.73 15.09 -5.74
CA ALA A 35 -11.60 14.96 -7.19
C ALA A 35 -12.62 14.01 -7.82
N PHE A 36 -12.98 12.95 -7.10
CA PHE A 36 -13.87 11.87 -7.57
C PHE A 36 -14.95 11.58 -6.53
N PRO A 37 -15.83 12.54 -6.24
CA PRO A 37 -16.84 12.39 -5.20
C PRO A 37 -17.79 11.21 -5.50
N GLY A 38 -18.22 10.53 -4.44
CA GLY A 38 -19.10 9.37 -4.55
C GLY A 38 -18.43 8.04 -4.91
N THR A 39 -17.11 7.98 -4.93
CA THR A 39 -16.37 6.75 -5.24
C THR A 39 -15.82 6.07 -3.99
N LEU A 40 -14.82 6.66 -3.38
CA LEU A 40 -14.16 6.18 -2.16
C LEU A 40 -14.20 7.25 -1.07
N ARG A 41 -14.18 6.82 0.18
CA ARG A 41 -14.17 7.70 1.35
C ARG A 41 -13.31 7.13 2.47
N PHE A 42 -12.66 8.00 3.22
CA PHE A 42 -12.03 7.69 4.49
C PHE A 42 -13.09 7.44 5.57
N ASN A 43 -13.02 6.31 6.26
CA ASN A 43 -14.05 5.94 7.25
C ASN A 43 -13.87 6.58 8.63
N GLY A 44 -12.80 7.35 8.85
CA GLY A 44 -12.51 8.04 10.11
C GLY A 44 -11.61 7.27 11.08
N ASN A 45 -11.35 6.00 10.83
CA ASN A 45 -10.43 5.20 11.64
C ASN A 45 -8.99 5.31 11.13
N MET A 46 -8.03 5.15 12.03
CA MET A 46 -6.61 5.09 11.70
C MET A 46 -6.07 3.69 11.96
N THR A 47 -5.15 3.25 11.09
CA THR A 47 -4.53 1.93 11.25
C THR A 47 -3.32 1.98 12.18
N ALA A 48 -3.01 0.84 12.78
CA ALA A 48 -1.71 0.59 13.39
C ALA A 48 -0.74 0.08 12.31
N ASP A 49 0.52 0.07 12.64
CA ASP A 49 1.58 -0.56 11.89
C ASP A 49 1.52 -2.08 12.08
N GLU A 50 1.22 -2.83 11.03
CA GLU A 50 1.12 -4.29 11.11
C GLU A 50 1.18 -4.96 9.74
N VAL A 51 1.48 -6.25 9.72
CA VAL A 51 1.37 -7.07 8.51
C VAL A 51 0.04 -7.82 8.56
N VAL A 52 -0.76 -7.66 7.51
CA VAL A 52 -2.07 -8.29 7.38
C VAL A 52 -2.09 -9.27 6.21
N ARG A 53 -2.93 -10.28 6.32
CA ARG A 53 -3.27 -11.15 5.19
C ARG A 53 -4.18 -10.42 4.25
N VAL A 54 -3.96 -10.64 2.96
CA VAL A 54 -4.81 -10.08 1.92
C VAL A 54 -5.31 -11.17 0.99
N GLU A 55 -6.45 -10.93 0.41
CA GLU A 55 -7.05 -11.73 -0.65
C GLU A 55 -7.07 -10.89 -1.93
N ILE A 56 -6.71 -11.52 -3.04
CA ILE A 56 -6.70 -10.88 -4.33
C ILE A 56 -7.96 -11.28 -5.07
N ASP A 57 -8.85 -10.31 -5.26
CA ASP A 57 -10.14 -10.54 -5.89
C ASP A 57 -10.08 -10.49 -7.42
N SER A 58 -9.19 -9.67 -7.96
CA SER A 58 -9.05 -9.48 -9.42
C SER A 58 -7.71 -9.98 -9.91
N LYS A 59 -7.61 -11.30 -10.12
CA LYS A 59 -6.38 -11.93 -10.65
C LYS A 59 -6.06 -11.54 -12.09
N ASP A 60 -7.06 -11.04 -12.81
CA ASP A 60 -6.93 -10.67 -14.23
C ASP A 60 -6.54 -9.20 -14.45
N ASP A 61 -6.43 -8.40 -13.38
CA ASP A 61 -5.96 -7.02 -13.51
C ASP A 61 -4.49 -6.99 -13.94
N PRO A 62 -4.16 -6.32 -15.07
CA PRO A 62 -2.80 -6.33 -15.63
C PRO A 62 -1.75 -5.74 -14.68
N PHE A 63 -2.15 -4.77 -13.84
CA PHE A 63 -1.28 -4.17 -12.85
C PHE A 63 -0.97 -5.16 -11.72
N LEU A 64 -1.99 -5.85 -11.21
CA LEU A 64 -1.81 -6.87 -10.18
C LEU A 64 -1.01 -8.07 -10.68
N GLN A 65 -1.23 -8.52 -11.91
CA GLN A 65 -0.44 -9.62 -12.51
C GLN A 65 1.06 -9.31 -12.55
N SER A 66 1.42 -8.06 -12.74
CA SER A 66 2.82 -7.63 -12.73
C SER A 66 3.46 -7.63 -11.35
N LEU A 67 2.65 -7.60 -10.30
CA LEU A 67 3.08 -7.41 -8.92
C LEU A 67 3.05 -8.70 -8.08
N ILE A 68 2.20 -9.64 -8.45
CA ILE A 68 1.90 -10.84 -7.66
C ILE A 68 2.36 -12.08 -8.42
N GLY A 69 3.31 -12.81 -7.85
CA GLY A 69 3.71 -14.13 -8.35
C GLY A 69 2.65 -15.19 -8.08
N GLU A 70 2.56 -16.19 -8.94
CA GLU A 70 1.65 -17.33 -8.76
C GLU A 70 1.99 -18.12 -7.49
N GLY A 71 0.97 -18.45 -6.70
CA GLY A 71 1.03 -19.48 -5.67
C GLY A 71 1.31 -19.03 -4.24
N ASP A 72 1.44 -17.75 -3.97
CA ASP A 72 1.76 -17.26 -2.64
C ASP A 72 0.54 -16.75 -1.87
N ASP A 73 0.58 -16.92 -0.54
CA ASP A 73 -0.34 -16.33 0.41
C ASP A 73 0.11 -14.87 0.64
N PRO A 74 -0.51 -13.89 -0.06
CA PRO A 74 0.00 -12.55 -0.10
C PRO A 74 -0.24 -11.83 1.23
N GLN A 75 0.75 -11.05 1.63
CA GLN A 75 0.70 -10.22 2.81
C GLN A 75 0.96 -8.77 2.45
N TRP A 76 0.28 -7.89 3.17
CA TRP A 76 0.42 -6.46 3.03
C TRP A 76 0.98 -5.85 4.31
N TRP A 77 1.98 -5.02 4.19
CA TRP A 77 2.39 -4.19 5.30
C TRP A 77 1.53 -2.94 5.36
N LEU A 78 0.72 -2.88 6.40
CA LEU A 78 -0.12 -1.75 6.71
C LEU A 78 0.69 -0.76 7.54
N GLU A 79 0.96 0.41 6.99
CA GLU A 79 1.62 1.48 7.72
C GLU A 79 0.67 2.10 8.75
N GLY A 80 1.22 2.49 9.90
CA GLY A 80 0.46 3.19 10.94
C GLY A 80 -0.08 4.52 10.45
N SER A 81 -1.25 4.88 10.93
CA SER A 81 -2.00 6.09 10.54
C SER A 81 -2.45 6.12 9.08
N SER A 82 -2.55 4.97 8.44
CA SER A 82 -3.18 4.83 7.13
C SER A 82 -4.70 4.96 7.22
N TYR A 83 -5.32 5.29 6.10
CA TYR A 83 -6.74 5.62 5.99
C TYR A 83 -7.54 4.45 5.42
N PRO A 84 -8.35 3.73 6.24
CA PRO A 84 -9.24 2.68 5.74
C PRO A 84 -10.20 3.18 4.67
N ILE A 85 -10.38 2.38 3.64
CA ILE A 85 -11.09 2.74 2.42
C ILE A 85 -12.54 2.25 2.51
N GLU A 86 -13.49 3.17 2.50
CA GLU A 86 -14.91 2.87 2.32
C GLU A 86 -15.28 3.03 0.84
N VAL A 87 -15.90 2.01 0.26
CA VAL A 87 -16.46 2.07 -1.10
C VAL A 87 -17.85 2.63 -1.04
N LEU A 88 -18.09 3.73 -1.75
CA LEU A 88 -19.41 4.40 -1.80
C LEU A 88 -20.29 3.93 -2.97
N ASP A 89 -19.67 3.46 -4.05
CA ASP A 89 -20.34 2.99 -5.26
C ASP A 89 -19.73 1.65 -5.69
N GLU A 90 -20.37 0.56 -5.29
CA GLU A 90 -19.92 -0.80 -5.57
C GLU A 90 -20.04 -1.19 -7.05
N ASP A 91 -20.89 -0.50 -7.81
CA ASP A 91 -21.04 -0.73 -9.26
C ASP A 91 -19.91 -0.09 -10.06
N ARG A 92 -19.34 0.98 -9.55
CA ARG A 92 -18.25 1.74 -10.21
C ARG A 92 -16.88 1.32 -9.73
N VAL A 93 -16.73 1.02 -8.46
CA VAL A 93 -15.43 0.71 -7.83
C VAL A 93 -15.18 -0.79 -7.84
N GLU A 94 -14.02 -1.18 -8.34
CA GLU A 94 -13.50 -2.55 -8.25
C GLU A 94 -12.52 -2.65 -7.08
N VAL A 95 -12.77 -3.54 -6.14
CA VAL A 95 -11.82 -3.88 -5.09
C VAL A 95 -10.89 -4.98 -5.60
N LEU A 96 -9.61 -4.66 -5.77
CA LEU A 96 -8.61 -5.56 -6.33
C LEU A 96 -7.97 -6.44 -5.27
N VAL A 97 -7.75 -5.87 -4.10
CA VAL A 97 -7.16 -6.54 -2.93
C VAL A 97 -7.96 -6.16 -1.69
N ARG A 98 -8.31 -7.13 -0.87
CA ARG A 98 -8.99 -6.91 0.41
C ARG A 98 -8.35 -7.67 1.56
N SER A 99 -8.62 -7.26 2.78
CA SER A 99 -8.19 -7.93 4.00
C SER A 99 -9.35 -8.06 4.98
N LYS A 100 -9.63 -9.28 5.38
CA LYS A 100 -10.59 -9.55 6.45
C LYS A 100 -10.09 -9.04 7.80
N GLU A 101 -8.78 -9.14 8.04
CA GLU A 101 -8.18 -8.63 9.28
C GLU A 101 -8.35 -7.11 9.41
N VAL A 102 -8.20 -6.37 8.32
CA VAL A 102 -8.40 -4.91 8.28
C VAL A 102 -9.87 -4.56 8.48
N LYS A 103 -10.80 -5.33 7.91
CA LYS A 103 -12.22 -5.16 8.16
C LYS A 103 -12.59 -5.35 9.63
N ASP A 104 -12.10 -6.42 10.24
CA ASP A 104 -12.41 -6.76 11.62
C ASP A 104 -11.86 -5.71 12.60
N LYS A 105 -10.70 -5.13 12.32
CA LYS A 105 -10.04 -4.13 13.18
C LYS A 105 -10.46 -2.70 12.91
N TYR A 106 -10.66 -2.33 11.66
CA TYR A 106 -10.84 -0.93 11.24
C TYR A 106 -12.15 -0.65 10.51
N GLY A 107 -12.96 -1.66 10.27
CA GLY A 107 -14.31 -1.52 9.73
C GLY A 107 -14.44 -1.67 8.21
N GLU A 108 -13.35 -1.60 7.46
CA GLU A 108 -13.35 -1.69 5.99
C GLU A 108 -12.34 -2.72 5.49
N SER A 109 -12.70 -3.47 4.42
CA SER A 109 -11.86 -4.53 3.87
C SER A 109 -10.92 -4.10 2.74
N PRO A 110 -11.21 -3.07 1.91
CA PRO A 110 -10.38 -2.75 0.76
C PRO A 110 -8.96 -2.34 1.13
N ILE A 111 -7.98 -2.95 0.48
CA ILE A 111 -6.56 -2.61 0.54
C ILE A 111 -6.15 -1.86 -0.71
N PHE A 112 -6.65 -2.30 -1.86
CA PHE A 112 -6.38 -1.74 -3.16
C PHE A 112 -7.67 -1.73 -3.98
N ALA A 113 -8.03 -0.57 -4.50
CA ALA A 113 -9.24 -0.38 -5.28
C ALA A 113 -8.96 0.44 -6.54
N SER A 114 -9.78 0.28 -7.55
CA SER A 114 -9.73 1.05 -8.78
C SER A 114 -11.12 1.43 -9.25
N PHE A 115 -11.19 2.49 -10.03
CA PHE A 115 -12.39 2.88 -10.76
C PHE A 115 -12.03 3.65 -12.01
N ASP A 116 -12.89 3.56 -13.01
CA ASP A 116 -12.78 4.35 -14.23
C ASP A 116 -13.36 5.76 -14.03
N HIS A 117 -12.73 6.73 -14.68
CA HIS A 117 -13.22 8.09 -14.74
C HIS A 117 -12.97 8.67 -16.13
N GLY A 118 -14.02 8.94 -16.89
CA GLY A 118 -13.89 9.29 -18.29
C GLY A 118 -13.18 8.18 -19.07
N GLU A 119 -12.10 8.52 -19.74
CA GLU A 119 -11.27 7.58 -20.51
C GLU A 119 -10.08 7.03 -19.70
N GLY A 120 -9.89 7.52 -18.47
CA GLY A 120 -8.80 7.14 -17.60
C GLY A 120 -9.23 6.26 -16.43
N LYS A 121 -8.26 6.00 -15.55
CA LYS A 121 -8.44 5.11 -14.41
C LYS A 121 -7.71 5.62 -13.18
N VAL A 122 -8.32 5.42 -12.02
CA VAL A 122 -7.76 5.74 -10.72
C VAL A 122 -7.49 4.44 -9.96
N TYR A 123 -6.30 4.34 -9.39
CA TYR A 123 -5.89 3.30 -8.45
C TYR A 123 -5.59 3.92 -7.10
N HIS A 124 -6.11 3.34 -6.04
CA HIS A 124 -5.82 3.78 -4.68
C HIS A 124 -5.46 2.62 -3.77
N MET A 125 -4.36 2.75 -3.05
CA MET A 125 -3.87 1.81 -2.05
C MET A 125 -3.98 2.41 -0.65
N ILE A 126 -4.35 1.58 0.34
CA ILE A 126 -4.48 2.01 1.74
C ILE A 126 -3.17 2.55 2.33
N SER A 127 -2.05 1.98 1.93
CA SER A 127 -0.70 2.37 2.35
C SER A 127 0.29 2.19 1.21
N HIS A 128 1.55 2.55 1.41
CA HIS A 128 2.58 2.30 0.43
C HIS A 128 2.72 0.80 0.14
N PHE A 129 3.06 0.49 -1.10
CA PHE A 129 3.09 -0.88 -1.59
C PHE A 129 4.27 -1.68 -1.05
N TYR A 130 3.98 -2.66 -0.22
CA TYR A 130 4.95 -3.68 0.20
C TYR A 130 4.29 -5.05 0.21
N LEU A 131 4.23 -5.70 -0.94
CA LEU A 131 3.92 -7.13 -1.03
C LEU A 131 5.11 -7.96 -0.60
N GLN A 132 4.84 -8.96 0.21
CA GLN A 132 5.85 -9.88 0.68
C GLN A 132 5.52 -11.31 0.30
N ARG A 133 6.57 -12.03 -0.07
CA ARG A 133 6.49 -13.46 -0.36
C ARG A 133 6.35 -14.28 0.92
N THR A 134 5.76 -15.45 0.80
CA THR A 134 5.40 -16.39 1.88
C THR A 134 6.58 -16.77 2.78
N GLU A 135 7.79 -16.81 2.25
CA GLU A 135 9.00 -17.17 3.00
C GLU A 135 9.33 -16.20 4.15
N THR A 136 8.92 -14.94 4.01
CA THR A 136 9.11 -13.92 5.04
C THR A 136 7.94 -13.80 6.02
N ARG A 137 6.86 -14.54 5.78
CA ARG A 137 5.63 -14.49 6.54
C ARG A 137 5.79 -14.95 7.98
N THR A 138 6.48 -16.08 8.19
CA THR A 138 6.63 -16.70 9.52
C THR A 138 7.36 -15.81 10.50
N GLU A 139 8.30 -15.01 10.02
CA GLU A 139 9.03 -14.06 10.85
C GLU A 139 8.24 -12.79 11.16
N ARG A 140 7.41 -12.34 10.23
CA ARG A 140 6.65 -11.08 10.39
C ARG A 140 5.36 -11.23 11.16
N HIS A 141 4.67 -12.36 11.07
CA HIS A 141 3.50 -12.63 11.92
C HIS A 141 3.82 -12.63 13.42
N ARG A 142 5.07 -12.77 13.78
CA ARG A 142 5.54 -12.78 15.17
C ARG A 142 6.07 -11.42 15.64
N ARG A 143 6.15 -10.43 14.76
CA ARG A 143 6.79 -9.16 15.07
C ARG A 143 5.83 -7.99 14.91
N SER A 144 5.79 -7.13 15.93
CA SER A 144 5.21 -5.80 15.80
C SER A 144 6.02 -4.95 14.82
N SER A 145 5.46 -3.85 14.34
CA SER A 145 6.17 -2.95 13.43
C SER A 145 7.48 -2.41 14.01
N SER A 146 7.52 -2.20 15.33
CA SER A 146 8.74 -1.81 16.05
C SER A 146 9.83 -2.87 15.94
N GLU A 147 9.48 -4.16 15.99
CA GLU A 147 10.41 -5.28 15.79
C GLU A 147 10.88 -5.37 14.33
N TYR A 148 10.01 -5.02 13.37
CA TYR A 148 10.39 -4.97 11.97
C TYR A 148 11.42 -3.86 11.70
N VAL A 149 11.22 -2.67 12.22
CA VAL A 149 12.17 -1.57 12.14
C VAL A 149 13.48 -1.95 12.84
N THR A 150 13.40 -2.57 14.01
CA THR A 150 14.57 -3.08 14.75
C THR A 150 15.29 -4.18 13.96
N GLY A 151 14.56 -5.08 13.32
CA GLY A 151 15.13 -6.11 12.45
C GLY A 151 15.85 -5.53 11.23
N LYS A 152 15.31 -4.49 10.60
CA LYS A 152 16.00 -3.76 9.51
C LYS A 152 17.25 -3.03 10.00
N LEU A 153 17.19 -2.42 11.17
CA LEU A 153 18.36 -1.78 11.79
C LEU A 153 19.46 -2.79 12.10
N ARG A 154 19.13 -3.96 12.67
CA ARG A 154 20.08 -5.05 12.92
C ARG A 154 20.70 -5.60 11.63
N MET A 155 19.91 -5.72 10.55
CA MET A 155 20.45 -6.11 9.24
C MET A 155 21.40 -5.05 8.67
N SER A 156 21.15 -3.77 8.91
CA SER A 156 22.04 -2.70 8.50
C SER A 156 23.33 -2.65 9.34
N GLU A 157 23.24 -2.98 10.62
CA GLU A 157 24.37 -3.11 11.53
C GLU A 157 25.25 -4.33 11.18
N ALA A 158 24.64 -5.47 10.93
CA ALA A 158 25.37 -6.68 10.47
C ALA A 158 26.09 -6.45 9.13
N ARG A 159 25.50 -5.67 8.22
CA ARG A 159 26.17 -5.23 7.00
C ARG A 159 27.34 -4.29 7.29
N ARG A 160 27.19 -3.35 8.21
CA ARG A 160 28.27 -2.44 8.62
C ARG A 160 29.43 -3.19 9.25
N GLU A 161 29.15 -4.16 10.13
CA GLU A 161 30.18 -5.02 10.73
C GLU A 161 30.92 -5.83 9.67
N LYS A 162 30.20 -6.39 8.69
CA LYS A 162 30.81 -7.15 7.61
C LYS A 162 31.76 -6.29 6.75
N TYR A 163 31.38 -5.03 6.48
CA TYR A 163 32.25 -4.11 5.74
C TYR A 163 33.40 -3.57 6.58
N SER A 164 33.24 -3.40 7.89
CA SER A 164 34.31 -2.97 8.78
C SER A 164 35.39 -4.08 8.96
N THR A 165 34.97 -5.34 9.03
CA THR A 165 35.89 -6.48 9.11
C THR A 165 36.62 -6.74 7.79
N MET A 166 35.99 -6.48 6.63
CA MET A 166 36.67 -6.56 5.34
C MET A 166 37.69 -5.45 5.16
N GLY A 167 37.38 -4.21 5.59
CA GLY A 167 38.35 -3.10 5.55
C GLY A 167 39.55 -3.28 6.49
N ALA A 168 39.35 -3.93 7.64
CA ALA A 168 40.45 -4.24 8.58
C ALA A 168 41.38 -5.35 8.09
N SER A 169 40.91 -6.27 7.26
CA SER A 169 41.75 -7.33 6.67
C SER A 169 42.62 -6.85 5.51
N GLU A 170 42.19 -5.78 4.81
CA GLU A 170 43.02 -5.19 3.74
C GLU A 170 44.14 -4.29 4.28
N SER A 171 43.95 -3.68 5.46
CA SER A 171 44.99 -2.85 6.09
C SER A 171 46.08 -3.62 6.81
N SER A 172 45.96 -4.94 6.98
CA SER A 172 46.99 -5.81 7.62
C SER A 172 47.96 -6.49 6.63
N LEU A 173 47.82 -6.22 5.32
CA LEU A 173 48.66 -6.74 4.24
C LEU A 173 49.51 -5.66 3.56
N GLY A 174 49.74 -4.55 4.25
CA GLY A 174 50.64 -3.45 3.84
C GLY A 174 51.96 -3.46 4.59
#